data_af575e23465d2646df1aa4092a7409d7
#
_entry.id   af575e23465d2646df1aa4092a7409d7
#
_cell.length_a   1.000
_cell.length_b   1.000
_cell.length_c   1.000
_cell.angle_alpha   90.00
_cell.angle_beta   90.00
_cell.angle_gamma   90.00
#
_symmetry.space_group_name_H-M   'P 1'
#
loop_
_entity.id
_entity.type
_entity.pdbx_description
1 polymer ?
#
loop_
_entity_poly.entity_id
_entity_poly.type
_entity_poly.pdbx_seq_one_letter_code
_entity_poly.pdbx_strand_id
1 'polypeptide(L)'
;MNMIGAHIIIEVALLAGAILAAGGATTACAQDTVNRIKNTGRVVSGVNVRAGLADLPTGANWEGLSVDLTKALAAAVLGDPSKVSFVSTDRKSGPEKLLKGETNVYLPVEPMALSKLAALDLAASQPFFFNAQKVMVSEGSGITAVAQLRNKMIAVQPGYVDEQNFEMANEEHLRDYFRRAGRQLLIFPFEEWDEMESAFLSGRVSAVSAEETELARLRAANHEQAGDALILPEVISMEPVSAVVRSGDSHWLALLNATISLLIDAEYRGISSNNLEVIKGGNDPEVRYLLGVTPGIGIAVGLDDRWGERVIKAVGNYREVFKRDLGTDSALAIPRGLNELWNRGGLLYPAPIR
;
A
#
# COMPACT_ATOMS: atom_id res chain seq x y z
N MET A 1 69.65 28.97 -27.97
CA MET A 1 69.20 28.87 -26.54
C MET A 1 67.80 29.47 -26.50
N ASN A 2 66.82 28.69 -26.01
CA ASN A 2 65.38 29.01 -25.78
C ASN A 2 64.41 28.86 -26.96
N MET A 3 64.13 27.62 -27.33
CA MET A 3 62.88 27.26 -28.01
C MET A 3 62.18 26.00 -27.44
N ILE A 4 62.45 25.71 -26.18
CA ILE A 4 61.85 24.52 -25.54
C ILE A 4 60.73 24.87 -24.50
N GLY A 5 60.51 26.15 -24.18
CA GLY A 5 59.57 26.62 -23.16
C GLY A 5 58.11 26.87 -23.59
N ALA A 6 57.86 26.93 -24.92
CA ALA A 6 56.52 27.34 -25.41
C ALA A 6 55.54 26.19 -25.71
N HIS A 7 56.04 24.97 -25.83
CA HIS A 7 55.16 23.81 -26.12
C HIS A 7 54.49 23.14 -24.91
N ILE A 8 55.07 23.32 -23.70
CA ILE A 8 54.51 22.68 -22.48
C ILE A 8 53.30 23.44 -21.92
N ILE A 9 53.18 24.74 -22.20
CA ILE A 9 52.08 25.56 -21.67
C ILE A 9 50.77 25.37 -22.47
N ILE A 10 50.86 24.97 -23.74
CA ILE A 10 49.67 24.77 -24.59
C ILE A 10 49.01 23.40 -24.35
N GLU A 11 49.77 22.35 -24.01
CA GLU A 11 49.20 21.03 -23.73
C GLU A 11 48.50 20.96 -22.38
N VAL A 12 48.92 21.73 -21.37
CA VAL A 12 48.25 21.77 -20.06
C VAL A 12 46.93 22.54 -20.11
N ALA A 13 46.81 23.53 -21.00
CA ALA A 13 45.54 24.27 -21.17
C ALA A 13 44.47 23.49 -21.92
N LEU A 14 44.86 22.55 -22.79
CA LEU A 14 43.91 21.67 -23.50
C LEU A 14 43.43 20.50 -22.68
N LEU A 15 44.19 20.00 -21.69
CA LEU A 15 43.71 18.97 -20.75
C LEU A 15 42.78 19.52 -19.67
N ALA A 16 42.94 20.79 -19.26
CA ALA A 16 42.05 21.41 -18.27
C ALA A 16 40.65 21.75 -18.85
N GLY A 17 40.55 21.99 -20.17
CA GLY A 17 39.29 22.26 -20.85
C GLY A 17 38.42 21.00 -21.09
N ALA A 18 39.03 19.83 -21.16
CA ALA A 18 38.29 18.57 -21.40
C ALA A 18 37.67 17.95 -20.12
N ILE A 19 38.18 18.33 -18.95
CA ILE A 19 37.65 17.81 -17.66
C ILE A 19 36.41 18.58 -17.18
N LEU A 20 36.24 19.85 -17.62
CA LEU A 20 35.03 20.64 -17.26
C LEU A 20 33.81 20.35 -18.13
N ALA A 21 33.98 19.65 -19.27
CA ALA A 21 32.86 19.27 -20.13
C ALA A 21 32.22 17.91 -19.79
N ALA A 22 32.87 17.09 -18.95
CA ALA A 22 32.36 15.77 -18.53
C ALA A 22 31.54 15.79 -17.21
N GLY A 23 31.50 16.94 -16.52
CA GLY A 23 30.80 17.10 -15.23
C GLY A 23 29.35 17.57 -15.34
N GLY A 24 28.82 17.79 -16.55
CA GLY A 24 27.52 18.40 -16.76
C GLY A 24 26.36 17.47 -17.16
N ALA A 25 26.56 16.14 -17.14
CA ALA A 25 25.60 15.22 -17.75
C ALA A 25 24.89 14.27 -16.80
N THR A 26 24.95 14.47 -15.47
CA THR A 26 24.31 13.54 -14.52
C THR A 26 23.27 14.16 -13.57
N THR A 27 22.79 15.37 -13.85
CA THR A 27 21.67 15.96 -13.07
C THR A 27 20.38 16.14 -13.85
N ALA A 28 20.21 15.43 -14.95
CA ALA A 28 18.97 15.47 -15.71
C ALA A 28 18.25 14.13 -15.56
N CYS A 29 17.54 13.93 -14.45
CA CYS A 29 16.31 13.09 -14.37
C CYS A 29 15.83 12.80 -12.96
N ALA A 30 15.90 13.73 -12.03
CA ALA A 30 14.87 13.76 -10.99
C ALA A 30 13.64 14.44 -11.62
N GLN A 31 12.98 13.74 -12.53
CA GLN A 31 11.77 14.26 -13.14
C GLN A 31 10.70 14.23 -12.04
N ASP A 32 10.43 15.41 -11.49
CA ASP A 32 9.38 15.66 -10.49
C ASP A 32 8.06 15.04 -11.01
N THR A 33 7.67 13.94 -10.38
CA THR A 33 6.44 13.21 -10.76
C THR A 33 5.22 14.10 -10.65
N VAL A 34 5.20 15.06 -9.72
CA VAL A 34 4.11 16.03 -9.56
C VAL A 34 3.96 16.88 -10.83
N ASN A 35 5.05 17.40 -11.38
CA ASN A 35 5.01 18.16 -12.62
C ASN A 35 4.56 17.28 -13.81
N ARG A 36 5.02 16.04 -13.87
CA ARG A 36 4.57 15.09 -14.89
C ARG A 36 3.07 14.83 -14.79
N ILE A 37 2.53 14.62 -13.60
CA ILE A 37 1.09 14.45 -13.36
C ILE A 37 0.32 15.69 -13.79
N LYS A 38 0.78 16.89 -13.44
CA LYS A 38 0.16 18.16 -13.86
C LYS A 38 0.15 18.30 -15.38
N ASN A 39 1.23 17.93 -16.06
CA ASN A 39 1.34 18.01 -17.53
C ASN A 39 0.49 16.97 -18.26
N THR A 40 0.40 15.74 -17.74
CA THR A 40 -0.39 14.67 -18.35
C THR A 40 -1.87 14.71 -17.96
N GLY A 41 -2.20 15.47 -16.90
CA GLY A 41 -3.55 15.64 -16.40
C GLY A 41 -4.14 14.39 -15.72
N ARG A 42 -3.29 13.44 -15.29
CA ARG A 42 -3.76 12.24 -14.56
C ARG A 42 -2.69 11.59 -13.71
N VAL A 43 -3.13 10.90 -12.65
CA VAL A 43 -2.31 9.99 -11.85
C VAL A 43 -2.45 8.58 -12.41
N VAL A 44 -1.34 7.94 -12.72
CA VAL A 44 -1.29 6.55 -13.21
C VAL A 44 -0.71 5.66 -12.13
N SER A 45 -1.50 4.72 -11.62
CA SER A 45 -1.08 3.75 -10.58
C SER A 45 -0.92 2.36 -11.16
N GLY A 46 0.21 1.72 -10.89
CA GLY A 46 0.35 0.27 -11.03
C GLY A 46 -0.28 -0.39 -9.81
N VAL A 47 -1.19 -1.32 -10.01
CA VAL A 47 -1.92 -1.99 -8.93
C VAL A 47 -1.90 -3.49 -9.13
N ASN A 48 -1.72 -4.25 -8.06
CA ASN A 48 -1.98 -5.68 -8.07
C ASN A 48 -3.46 -5.91 -7.80
N VAL A 49 -4.09 -6.72 -8.64
CA VAL A 49 -5.52 -7.01 -8.48
C VAL A 49 -5.75 -7.85 -7.23
N ARG A 50 -6.54 -7.32 -6.31
CA ARG A 50 -6.92 -7.96 -5.05
C ARG A 50 -8.23 -7.36 -4.55
N ALA A 51 -9.19 -8.21 -4.20
CA ALA A 51 -10.47 -7.78 -3.64
C ALA A 51 -10.29 -6.84 -2.44
N GLY A 52 -11.01 -5.72 -2.44
CA GLY A 52 -10.96 -4.67 -1.43
C GLY A 52 -9.74 -3.74 -1.49
N LEU A 53 -8.68 -4.09 -2.21
CA LEU A 53 -7.50 -3.21 -2.41
C LEU A 53 -7.49 -2.58 -3.80
N ALA A 54 -7.50 -3.37 -4.86
CA ALA A 54 -7.69 -2.92 -6.23
C ALA A 54 -8.44 -4.03 -6.98
N ASP A 55 -9.71 -3.84 -7.19
CA ASP A 55 -10.58 -4.78 -7.87
C ASP A 55 -11.19 -4.15 -9.12
N LEU A 56 -11.44 -4.97 -10.12
CA LEU A 56 -12.10 -4.56 -11.36
C LEU A 56 -13.22 -5.56 -11.65
N PRO A 57 -14.38 -5.42 -10.99
CA PRO A 57 -15.52 -6.27 -11.27
C PRO A 57 -15.92 -6.20 -12.72
N THR A 58 -16.38 -7.33 -13.29
CA THR A 58 -16.74 -7.43 -14.70
C THR A 58 -17.77 -6.35 -15.10
N GLY A 59 -17.37 -5.49 -16.04
CA GLY A 59 -18.22 -4.39 -16.54
C GLY A 59 -18.33 -3.17 -15.61
N ALA A 60 -17.54 -3.11 -14.53
CA ALA A 60 -17.54 -2.02 -13.56
C ALA A 60 -16.25 -1.16 -13.64
N ASN A 61 -16.18 -0.17 -12.77
CA ASN A 61 -14.99 0.65 -12.57
C ASN A 61 -14.06 0.00 -11.53
N TRP A 62 -12.80 0.41 -11.54
CA TRP A 62 -11.86 0.07 -10.49
C TRP A 62 -12.36 0.56 -9.12
N GLU A 63 -12.27 -0.31 -8.11
CA GLU A 63 -12.65 -0.03 -6.73
C GLU A 63 -11.65 -0.62 -5.74
N GLY A 64 -11.68 -0.14 -4.49
CA GLY A 64 -10.85 -0.60 -3.40
C GLY A 64 -9.92 0.47 -2.83
N LEU A 65 -9.30 0.17 -1.68
CA LEU A 65 -8.49 1.09 -0.88
C LEU A 65 -7.30 1.69 -1.67
N SER A 66 -6.61 0.91 -2.50
CA SER A 66 -5.53 1.41 -3.37
C SER A 66 -6.06 2.32 -4.48
N VAL A 67 -7.26 2.05 -4.96
CA VAL A 67 -7.95 2.89 -5.94
C VAL A 67 -8.33 4.22 -5.31
N ASP A 68 -8.87 4.21 -4.11
CA ASP A 68 -9.26 5.43 -3.41
C ASP A 68 -8.05 6.25 -2.95
N LEU A 69 -6.93 5.60 -2.58
CA LEU A 69 -5.66 6.32 -2.37
C LEU A 69 -5.19 7.02 -3.66
N THR A 70 -5.32 6.38 -4.82
CA THR A 70 -5.00 7.01 -6.11
C THR A 70 -5.92 8.19 -6.40
N LYS A 71 -7.24 8.08 -6.14
CA LYS A 71 -8.20 9.19 -6.26
C LYS A 71 -7.88 10.34 -5.30
N ALA A 72 -7.43 10.02 -4.09
CA ALA A 72 -6.97 11.00 -3.11
C ALA A 72 -5.76 11.81 -3.65
N LEU A 73 -4.77 11.12 -4.24
CA LEU A 73 -3.62 11.76 -4.89
C LEU A 73 -4.04 12.65 -6.06
N ALA A 74 -4.97 12.20 -6.89
CA ALA A 74 -5.50 12.99 -8.01
C ALA A 74 -6.26 14.22 -7.51
N ALA A 75 -7.08 14.09 -6.48
CA ALA A 75 -7.76 15.22 -5.83
C ALA A 75 -6.77 16.22 -5.23
N ALA A 76 -5.67 15.73 -4.63
CA ALA A 76 -4.62 16.57 -4.08
C ALA A 76 -3.90 17.39 -5.16
N VAL A 77 -3.39 16.72 -6.21
CA VAL A 77 -2.50 17.32 -7.22
C VAL A 77 -3.27 18.06 -8.32
N LEU A 78 -4.39 17.50 -8.77
CA LEU A 78 -5.16 17.95 -9.93
C LEU A 78 -6.51 18.59 -9.58
N GLY A 79 -6.93 18.49 -8.31
CA GLY A 79 -8.24 18.98 -7.86
C GLY A 79 -9.43 18.10 -8.31
N ASP A 80 -9.19 16.98 -8.98
CA ASP A 80 -10.22 16.13 -9.57
C ASP A 80 -9.90 14.64 -9.34
N PRO A 81 -10.66 13.91 -8.48
CA PRO A 81 -10.42 12.51 -8.19
C PRO A 81 -10.67 11.57 -9.38
N SER A 82 -11.36 12.02 -10.43
CA SER A 82 -11.62 11.23 -11.64
C SER A 82 -10.40 11.15 -12.58
N LYS A 83 -9.38 11.98 -12.35
CA LYS A 83 -8.17 12.05 -13.18
C LYS A 83 -7.17 10.95 -12.81
N VAL A 84 -7.61 9.70 -12.88
CA VAL A 84 -6.84 8.50 -12.56
C VAL A 84 -6.79 7.52 -13.72
N SER A 85 -5.76 6.69 -13.74
CA SER A 85 -5.66 5.50 -14.59
C SER A 85 -4.98 4.39 -13.81
N PHE A 86 -5.39 3.16 -14.05
CA PHE A 86 -4.84 1.99 -13.40
C PHE A 86 -4.23 1.05 -14.42
N VAL A 87 -3.09 0.49 -14.08
CA VAL A 87 -2.39 -0.54 -14.86
C VAL A 87 -2.30 -1.76 -13.96
N SER A 88 -2.94 -2.86 -14.38
CA SER A 88 -2.79 -4.14 -13.68
C SER A 88 -1.33 -4.58 -13.74
N THR A 89 -0.79 -4.93 -12.60
CA THR A 89 0.61 -5.33 -12.41
C THR A 89 0.70 -6.54 -11.49
N ASP A 90 1.88 -7.09 -11.40
CA ASP A 90 2.29 -8.11 -10.44
C ASP A 90 3.58 -7.68 -9.72
N ARG A 91 4.14 -8.56 -8.88
CA ARG A 91 5.37 -8.32 -8.11
C ARG A 91 6.60 -7.99 -8.97
N LYS A 92 6.63 -8.45 -10.23
CA LYS A 92 7.72 -8.21 -11.18
C LYS A 92 7.46 -6.97 -12.02
N SER A 93 6.32 -6.93 -12.67
CA SER A 93 5.97 -5.88 -13.64
C SER A 93 5.66 -4.53 -12.96
N GLY A 94 5.20 -4.52 -11.71
CA GLY A 94 4.91 -3.29 -10.98
C GLY A 94 6.14 -2.40 -10.80
N PRO A 95 7.22 -2.89 -10.18
CA PRO A 95 8.49 -2.14 -10.09
C PRO A 95 9.08 -1.77 -11.46
N GLU A 96 9.03 -2.68 -12.45
CA GLU A 96 9.55 -2.39 -13.80
C GLU A 96 8.82 -1.23 -14.46
N LYS A 97 7.48 -1.20 -14.40
CA LYS A 97 6.67 -0.12 -14.97
C LYS A 97 6.90 1.21 -14.26
N LEU A 98 7.07 1.17 -12.95
CA LEU A 98 7.39 2.36 -12.15
C LEU A 98 8.76 2.94 -12.55
N LEU A 99 9.79 2.12 -12.70
CA LEU A 99 11.13 2.53 -13.13
C LEU A 99 11.13 3.10 -14.55
N LYS A 100 10.37 2.51 -15.48
CA LYS A 100 10.18 3.02 -16.83
C LYS A 100 9.36 4.31 -16.91
N GLY A 101 8.73 4.74 -15.78
CA GLY A 101 7.86 5.91 -15.73
C GLY A 101 6.49 5.69 -16.39
N GLU A 102 6.10 4.47 -16.68
CA GLU A 102 4.75 4.11 -17.15
C GLU A 102 3.70 4.32 -16.08
N THR A 103 4.08 4.21 -14.81
CA THR A 103 3.26 4.53 -13.64
C THR A 103 3.90 5.61 -12.78
N ASN A 104 3.09 6.34 -12.00
CA ASN A 104 3.55 7.36 -11.06
C ASN A 104 3.84 6.77 -9.67
N VAL A 105 3.08 5.75 -9.31
CA VAL A 105 3.16 5.02 -8.05
C VAL A 105 2.84 3.55 -8.32
N TYR A 106 3.44 2.66 -7.56
CA TYR A 106 3.08 1.25 -7.52
C TYR A 106 2.46 0.93 -6.16
N LEU A 107 1.28 0.32 -6.17
CA LEU A 107 0.49 -0.05 -5.01
C LEU A 107 0.42 -1.58 -4.95
N PRO A 108 1.39 -2.23 -4.30
CA PRO A 108 1.39 -3.66 -4.11
C PRO A 108 0.29 -4.09 -3.13
N VAL A 109 0.00 -5.37 -3.07
CA VAL A 109 -0.89 -5.98 -2.06
C VAL A 109 -0.10 -6.62 -0.90
N GLU A 110 1.22 -6.69 -1.06
CA GLU A 110 2.16 -7.27 -0.11
C GLU A 110 3.36 -6.34 0.05
N PRO A 111 4.08 -6.38 1.19
CA PRO A 111 5.23 -5.54 1.40
C PRO A 111 6.38 -5.89 0.44
N MET A 112 7.14 -4.90 0.03
CA MET A 112 8.43 -5.10 -0.62
C MET A 112 9.55 -5.07 0.42
N ALA A 113 10.44 -6.05 0.40
CA ALA A 113 11.60 -6.09 1.28
C ALA A 113 12.48 -4.83 1.10
N LEU A 114 13.02 -4.29 2.20
CA LEU A 114 13.88 -3.10 2.15
C LEU A 114 15.12 -3.31 1.29
N SER A 115 15.68 -4.52 1.28
CA SER A 115 16.80 -4.89 0.40
C SER A 115 16.44 -4.80 -1.07
N LYS A 116 15.22 -5.23 -1.45
CA LYS A 116 14.72 -5.14 -2.83
C LYS A 116 14.44 -3.70 -3.24
N LEU A 117 13.85 -2.90 -2.35
CA LEU A 117 13.67 -1.46 -2.59
C LEU A 117 15.00 -0.78 -2.87
N ALA A 118 16.01 -1.03 -2.03
CA ALA A 118 17.35 -0.47 -2.18
C ALA A 118 18.04 -0.95 -3.47
N ALA A 119 17.93 -2.24 -3.80
CA ALA A 119 18.54 -2.81 -5.01
C ALA A 119 17.92 -2.27 -6.31
N LEU A 120 16.64 -1.89 -6.28
CA LEU A 120 15.92 -1.35 -7.43
C LEU A 120 15.86 0.18 -7.46
N ASP A 121 16.52 0.87 -6.54
CA ASP A 121 16.46 2.34 -6.40
C ASP A 121 15.02 2.86 -6.25
N LEU A 122 14.26 2.18 -5.38
CA LEU A 122 12.87 2.49 -5.03
C LEU A 122 12.76 2.92 -3.57
N ALA A 123 11.70 3.63 -3.25
CA ALA A 123 11.37 4.05 -1.89
C ALA A 123 9.90 3.69 -1.58
N ALA A 124 9.65 3.30 -0.35
CA ALA A 124 8.29 3.02 0.14
C ALA A 124 7.77 4.19 0.98
N SER A 125 6.46 4.42 0.91
CA SER A 125 5.73 5.30 1.83
C SER A 125 5.64 4.70 3.24
N GLN A 126 5.12 5.46 4.20
CA GLN A 126 4.54 4.84 5.39
C GLN A 126 3.48 3.81 4.98
N PRO A 127 3.24 2.75 5.79
CA PRO A 127 2.19 1.80 5.51
C PRO A 127 0.82 2.49 5.45
N PHE A 128 0.03 2.15 4.43
CA PHE A 128 -1.35 2.62 4.31
C PHE A 128 -2.35 1.51 4.64
N PHE A 129 -1.90 0.27 4.75
CA PHE A 129 -2.72 -0.90 5.09
C PHE A 129 -1.84 -1.95 5.79
N PHE A 130 -2.42 -2.66 6.75
CA PHE A 130 -1.80 -3.80 7.41
C PHE A 130 -2.62 -5.05 7.08
N ASN A 131 -2.07 -5.92 6.23
CA ASN A 131 -2.68 -7.20 5.94
C ASN A 131 -2.20 -8.22 6.97
N ALA A 132 -3.10 -9.01 7.50
CA ALA A 132 -2.79 -10.02 8.50
C ALA A 132 -2.96 -11.40 7.91
N GLN A 133 -1.97 -12.28 8.09
CA GLN A 133 -2.20 -13.71 7.92
C GLN A 133 -3.04 -14.21 9.10
N LYS A 134 -4.14 -14.89 8.79
CA LYS A 134 -5.07 -15.47 9.77
C LYS A 134 -5.42 -16.91 9.41
N VAL A 135 -6.26 -17.52 10.21
CA VAL A 135 -6.80 -18.85 9.96
C VAL A 135 -8.31 -18.76 9.86
N MET A 136 -8.89 -19.38 8.83
CA MET A 136 -10.33 -19.57 8.69
C MET A 136 -10.70 -21.03 8.92
N VAL A 137 -11.81 -21.25 9.59
CA VAL A 137 -12.36 -22.56 9.90
C VAL A 137 -13.83 -22.62 9.50
N SER A 138 -14.35 -23.83 9.23
CA SER A 138 -15.79 -24.01 9.01
C SER A 138 -16.57 -23.76 10.31
N GLU A 139 -17.74 -23.14 10.22
CA GLU A 139 -18.60 -22.85 11.37
C GLU A 139 -18.91 -24.12 12.19
N GLY A 140 -19.27 -25.19 11.54
CA GLY A 140 -19.57 -26.48 12.17
C GLY A 140 -18.41 -27.15 12.91
N SER A 141 -17.18 -26.59 12.82
CA SER A 141 -15.99 -27.14 13.50
C SER A 141 -16.02 -26.94 15.03
N GLY A 142 -16.77 -25.96 15.53
CA GLY A 142 -16.75 -25.54 16.93
C GLY A 142 -15.45 -24.88 17.37
N ILE A 143 -14.54 -24.55 16.44
CA ILE A 143 -13.24 -23.91 16.70
C ILE A 143 -13.43 -22.40 16.69
N THR A 144 -13.01 -21.74 17.77
CA THR A 144 -13.11 -20.30 17.97
C THR A 144 -11.76 -19.62 18.22
N ALA A 145 -10.67 -20.41 18.32
CA ALA A 145 -9.33 -19.92 18.57
C ALA A 145 -8.28 -20.83 17.91
N VAL A 146 -7.19 -20.25 17.43
CA VAL A 146 -6.07 -20.99 16.82
C VAL A 146 -5.49 -22.06 17.75
N ALA A 147 -5.57 -21.85 19.07
CA ALA A 147 -5.13 -22.83 20.07
C ALA A 147 -5.85 -24.18 19.98
N GLN A 148 -7.06 -24.22 19.45
CA GLN A 148 -7.89 -25.42 19.31
C GLN A 148 -7.56 -26.24 18.04
N LEU A 149 -6.74 -25.72 17.16
CA LEU A 149 -6.30 -26.40 15.93
C LEU A 149 -5.23 -27.48 16.16
N ARG A 150 -4.92 -27.77 17.41
CA ARG A 150 -3.98 -28.83 17.75
C ARG A 150 -4.38 -30.15 17.10
N ASN A 151 -3.42 -30.78 16.36
CA ASN A 151 -3.62 -32.03 15.61
C ASN A 151 -4.67 -31.93 14.48
N LYS A 152 -5.04 -30.72 14.05
CA LYS A 152 -5.89 -30.50 12.89
C LYS A 152 -5.02 -30.21 11.66
N MET A 153 -5.54 -30.56 10.51
CA MET A 153 -4.89 -30.26 9.23
C MET A 153 -5.24 -28.84 8.81
N ILE A 154 -4.21 -28.01 8.60
CA ILE A 154 -4.36 -26.63 8.12
C ILE A 154 -3.77 -26.55 6.73
N ALA A 155 -4.58 -26.17 5.78
CA ALA A 155 -4.13 -25.88 4.42
C ALA A 155 -3.48 -24.49 4.37
N VAL A 156 -2.42 -24.35 3.58
CA VAL A 156 -1.73 -23.08 3.38
C VAL A 156 -1.07 -23.09 2.00
N GLN A 157 -1.02 -21.93 1.34
CA GLN A 157 -0.11 -21.73 0.22
C GLN A 157 1.29 -21.48 0.78
N PRO A 158 2.33 -22.15 0.23
CA PRO A 158 3.70 -21.98 0.72
C PRO A 158 4.22 -20.55 0.63
N GLY A 159 3.59 -19.70 -0.19
CA GLY A 159 4.07 -18.38 -0.55
C GLY A 159 5.06 -18.44 -1.70
N TYR A 160 5.34 -17.29 -2.29
CA TYR A 160 6.28 -17.17 -3.40
C TYR A 160 7.71 -16.98 -2.87
N VAL A 161 8.60 -17.90 -3.21
CA VAL A 161 10.04 -17.75 -3.00
C VAL A 161 10.64 -17.23 -4.30
N ASP A 162 10.98 -15.94 -4.36
CA ASP A 162 11.82 -15.38 -5.42
C ASP A 162 13.24 -15.94 -5.23
N GLU A 163 13.91 -16.38 -6.30
CA GLU A 163 15.28 -16.96 -6.27
C GLU A 163 16.33 -16.03 -5.61
N GLN A 164 15.99 -14.76 -5.35
CA GLN A 164 16.90 -13.76 -4.82
C GLN A 164 16.43 -13.13 -3.49
N ASN A 165 15.22 -13.39 -3.02
CA ASN A 165 14.69 -12.82 -1.80
C ASN A 165 13.86 -13.85 -1.03
N PHE A 166 14.26 -14.11 0.20
CA PHE A 166 13.46 -14.77 1.22
C PHE A 166 12.27 -13.88 1.57
N GLU A 167 11.19 -13.94 0.81
CA GLU A 167 9.91 -13.47 1.30
C GLU A 167 9.34 -14.57 2.16
N MET A 168 9.08 -14.25 3.44
CA MET A 168 8.60 -15.25 4.40
C MET A 168 7.27 -15.81 3.90
N ALA A 169 7.26 -17.09 3.63
CA ALA A 169 6.11 -17.81 3.13
C ALA A 169 5.06 -17.93 4.25
N ASN A 170 3.78 -17.86 3.89
CA ASN A 170 2.66 -18.07 4.84
C ASN A 170 2.83 -19.35 5.65
N GLU A 171 3.41 -20.39 5.05
CA GLU A 171 3.73 -21.65 5.73
C GLU A 171 4.75 -21.46 6.85
N GLU A 172 5.84 -20.70 6.63
CA GLU A 172 6.86 -20.46 7.64
C GLU A 172 6.34 -19.62 8.79
N HIS A 173 5.53 -18.59 8.54
CA HIS A 173 4.86 -17.81 9.57
C HIS A 173 3.99 -18.70 10.46
N LEU A 174 3.22 -19.57 9.82
CA LEU A 174 2.33 -20.49 10.53
C LEU A 174 3.13 -21.47 11.39
N ARG A 175 4.20 -22.06 10.84
CA ARG A 175 5.13 -22.95 11.58
C ARG A 175 5.77 -22.24 12.76
N ASP A 176 6.24 -21.02 12.55
CA ASP A 176 6.88 -20.21 13.59
C ASP A 176 5.92 -19.85 14.72
N TYR A 177 4.70 -19.42 14.38
CA TYR A 177 3.65 -19.13 15.35
C TYR A 177 3.38 -20.34 16.27
N PHE A 178 3.17 -21.52 15.70
CA PHE A 178 2.89 -22.73 16.48
C PHE A 178 4.11 -23.21 17.26
N ARG A 179 5.32 -23.10 16.70
CA ARG A 179 6.57 -23.44 17.38
C ARG A 179 6.78 -22.57 18.63
N ARG A 180 6.55 -21.25 18.53
CA ARG A 180 6.64 -20.32 19.68
C ARG A 180 5.59 -20.63 20.74
N ALA A 181 4.44 -21.14 20.34
CA ALA A 181 3.41 -21.59 21.26
C ALA A 181 3.66 -22.99 21.87
N GLY A 182 4.78 -23.66 21.53
CA GLY A 182 5.13 -25.01 21.98
C GLY A 182 4.15 -26.07 21.45
N ARG A 183 3.59 -25.89 20.26
CA ARG A 183 2.55 -26.73 19.68
C ARG A 183 2.99 -27.35 18.37
N GLN A 184 2.55 -28.59 18.12
CA GLN A 184 2.71 -29.24 16.82
C GLN A 184 1.50 -28.93 15.92
N LEU A 185 1.78 -28.78 14.63
CA LEU A 185 0.81 -28.47 13.60
C LEU A 185 0.97 -29.43 12.44
N LEU A 186 -0.16 -29.87 11.86
CA LEU A 186 -0.20 -30.61 10.61
C LEU A 186 -0.49 -29.62 9.48
N ILE A 187 0.56 -29.23 8.76
CA ILE A 187 0.44 -28.34 7.60
C ILE A 187 0.29 -29.17 6.35
N PHE A 188 -0.64 -28.76 5.50
CA PHE A 188 -0.83 -29.31 4.17
C PHE A 188 -0.63 -28.18 3.15
N PRO A 189 0.52 -28.11 2.48
CA PRO A 189 0.79 -27.09 1.48
C PRO A 189 0.03 -27.38 0.18
N PHE A 190 -0.49 -26.32 -0.44
CA PHE A 190 -1.14 -26.35 -1.75
C PHE A 190 -0.44 -25.35 -2.67
N GLU A 191 -0.02 -25.76 -3.85
CA GLU A 191 0.60 -24.87 -4.82
C GLU A 191 -0.42 -23.90 -5.42
N GLU A 192 -1.64 -24.38 -5.67
CA GLU A 192 -2.70 -23.59 -6.30
C GLU A 192 -3.81 -23.20 -5.29
N TRP A 193 -4.26 -21.95 -5.38
CA TRP A 193 -5.33 -21.41 -4.53
C TRP A 193 -6.63 -22.20 -4.69
N ASP A 194 -7.03 -22.49 -5.93
CA ASP A 194 -8.31 -23.15 -6.24
C ASP A 194 -8.37 -24.57 -5.66
N GLU A 195 -7.22 -25.26 -5.61
CA GLU A 195 -7.14 -26.58 -4.97
C GLU A 195 -7.30 -26.49 -3.45
N MET A 196 -6.67 -25.47 -2.83
CA MET A 196 -6.79 -25.22 -1.39
C MET A 196 -8.23 -24.83 -1.03
N GLU A 197 -8.86 -23.96 -1.80
CA GLU A 197 -10.26 -23.56 -1.67
C GLU A 197 -11.18 -24.78 -1.76
N SER A 198 -11.04 -25.60 -2.79
CA SER A 198 -11.82 -26.82 -2.98
C SER A 198 -11.63 -27.83 -1.83
N ALA A 199 -10.42 -27.95 -1.30
CA ALA A 199 -10.13 -28.82 -0.16
C ALA A 199 -10.82 -28.34 1.14
N PHE A 200 -10.90 -27.04 1.35
CA PHE A 200 -11.58 -26.44 2.47
C PHE A 200 -13.11 -26.59 2.35
N LEU A 201 -13.67 -26.20 1.20
CA LEU A 201 -15.11 -26.26 0.96
C LEU A 201 -15.67 -27.70 1.00
N SER A 202 -14.88 -28.68 0.56
CA SER A 202 -15.26 -30.10 0.65
C SER A 202 -15.06 -30.72 2.04
N GLY A 203 -14.50 -29.99 3.00
CA GLY A 203 -14.18 -30.50 4.33
C GLY A 203 -12.97 -31.44 4.40
N ARG A 204 -12.17 -31.54 3.32
CA ARG A 204 -10.94 -32.35 3.29
C ARG A 204 -9.89 -31.80 4.25
N VAL A 205 -9.84 -30.49 4.44
CA VAL A 205 -9.03 -29.82 5.45
C VAL A 205 -9.92 -29.10 6.45
N SER A 206 -9.50 -29.03 7.72
CA SER A 206 -10.29 -28.42 8.80
C SER A 206 -10.17 -26.91 8.86
N ALA A 207 -9.09 -26.37 8.30
CA ALA A 207 -8.78 -24.94 8.35
C ALA A 207 -7.93 -24.55 7.14
N VAL A 208 -7.97 -23.28 6.80
CA VAL A 208 -7.12 -22.64 5.78
C VAL A 208 -6.47 -21.41 6.37
N SER A 209 -5.17 -21.20 6.07
CA SER A 209 -4.41 -20.02 6.48
C SER A 209 -3.94 -19.22 5.27
N ALA A 210 -4.29 -17.94 5.26
CA ALA A 210 -3.89 -16.97 4.22
C ALA A 210 -4.05 -15.56 4.77
N GLU A 211 -3.78 -14.56 3.93
CA GLU A 211 -4.08 -13.15 4.21
C GLU A 211 -5.59 -12.97 4.45
N GLU A 212 -5.93 -12.12 5.42
CA GLU A 212 -7.32 -11.85 5.80
C GLU A 212 -8.20 -11.41 4.63
N THR A 213 -7.62 -10.65 3.69
CA THR A 213 -8.33 -10.22 2.47
C THR A 213 -8.71 -11.40 1.58
N GLU A 214 -7.83 -12.40 1.43
CA GLU A 214 -8.12 -13.61 0.66
C GLU A 214 -9.12 -14.53 1.37
N LEU A 215 -8.98 -14.70 2.68
CA LEU A 215 -9.94 -15.46 3.47
C LEU A 215 -11.35 -14.83 3.42
N ALA A 216 -11.42 -13.50 3.50
CA ALA A 216 -12.68 -12.77 3.40
C ALA A 216 -13.29 -12.91 2.00
N ARG A 217 -12.46 -12.85 0.94
CA ARG A 217 -12.90 -13.09 -0.45
C ARG A 217 -13.46 -14.51 -0.61
N LEU A 218 -12.74 -15.51 -0.11
CA LEU A 218 -13.19 -16.91 -0.16
C LEU A 218 -14.56 -17.08 0.53
N ARG A 219 -14.70 -16.52 1.74
CA ARG A 219 -15.96 -16.53 2.47
C ARG A 219 -17.09 -15.85 1.71
N ALA A 220 -16.84 -14.66 1.16
CA ALA A 220 -17.83 -13.89 0.42
C ALA A 220 -18.27 -14.58 -0.89
N ALA A 221 -17.32 -15.15 -1.63
CA ALA A 221 -17.57 -15.82 -2.90
C ALA A 221 -18.34 -17.14 -2.75
N ASN A 222 -18.18 -17.82 -1.60
CA ASN A 222 -18.73 -19.16 -1.36
C ASN A 222 -19.73 -19.18 -0.20
N HIS A 223 -20.46 -18.10 0.04
CA HIS A 223 -21.38 -17.96 1.17
C HIS A 223 -22.36 -19.14 1.31
N GLU A 224 -22.89 -19.67 0.21
CA GLU A 224 -23.81 -20.80 0.21
C GLU A 224 -23.13 -22.14 0.60
N GLN A 225 -21.84 -22.31 0.31
CA GLN A 225 -21.09 -23.55 0.54
C GLN A 225 -20.19 -23.49 1.78
N ALA A 226 -19.58 -22.33 2.02
CA ALA A 226 -18.74 -22.10 3.20
C ALA A 226 -19.57 -21.89 4.47
N GLY A 227 -20.88 -21.65 4.33
CA GLY A 227 -21.72 -21.25 5.44
C GLY A 227 -21.16 -20.00 6.14
N ASP A 228 -21.27 -19.94 7.45
CA ASP A 228 -20.68 -18.90 8.28
C ASP A 228 -19.24 -19.25 8.69
N ALA A 229 -18.35 -19.54 7.72
CA ALA A 229 -16.95 -19.81 7.99
C ALA A 229 -16.33 -18.67 8.81
N LEU A 230 -15.67 -19.03 9.91
CA LEU A 230 -15.13 -18.10 10.88
C LEU A 230 -13.65 -17.82 10.60
N ILE A 231 -13.31 -16.55 10.35
CA ILE A 231 -11.92 -16.10 10.39
C ILE A 231 -11.56 -15.85 11.85
N LEU A 232 -10.61 -16.63 12.37
CA LEU A 232 -10.20 -16.56 13.76
C LEU A 232 -9.51 -15.21 14.06
N PRO A 233 -9.68 -14.66 15.28
CA PRO A 233 -9.19 -13.32 15.61
C PRO A 233 -7.67 -13.21 15.70
N GLU A 234 -6.98 -14.33 15.97
CA GLU A 234 -5.53 -14.30 16.15
C GLU A 234 -4.80 -13.98 14.85
N VAL A 235 -3.79 -13.12 14.98
CA VAL A 235 -2.88 -12.73 13.92
C VAL A 235 -1.68 -13.67 13.92
N ILE A 236 -1.46 -14.37 12.83
CA ILE A 236 -0.31 -15.28 12.65
C ILE A 236 0.93 -14.46 12.27
N SER A 237 0.80 -13.61 11.27
CA SER A 237 1.80 -12.62 10.84
C SER A 237 1.11 -11.35 10.40
N MET A 238 1.87 -10.28 10.26
CA MET A 238 1.38 -8.97 9.84
C MET A 238 2.27 -8.43 8.74
N GLU A 239 1.63 -7.97 7.67
CA GLU A 239 2.29 -7.42 6.49
C GLU A 239 1.94 -5.94 6.30
N PRO A 240 2.90 -5.02 6.56
CA PRO A 240 2.70 -3.60 6.33
C PRO A 240 2.77 -3.28 4.84
N VAL A 241 1.65 -2.93 4.23
CA VAL A 241 1.56 -2.58 2.81
C VAL A 241 1.82 -1.09 2.62
N SER A 242 2.83 -0.77 1.81
CA SER A 242 3.27 0.59 1.49
C SER A 242 3.20 0.86 -0.01
N ALA A 243 2.89 2.09 -0.38
CA ALA A 243 3.00 2.53 -1.75
C ALA A 243 4.48 2.73 -2.13
N VAL A 244 4.85 2.40 -3.36
CA VAL A 244 6.23 2.43 -3.83
C VAL A 244 6.40 3.49 -4.91
N VAL A 245 7.47 4.26 -4.80
CA VAL A 245 7.88 5.32 -5.74
C VAL A 245 9.37 5.18 -6.07
N ARG A 246 9.87 5.92 -7.05
CA ARG A 246 11.31 6.00 -7.32
C ARG A 246 12.01 6.76 -6.20
N SER A 247 13.17 6.29 -5.75
CA SER A 247 13.89 6.88 -4.60
C SER A 247 14.36 8.32 -4.84
N GLY A 248 14.65 8.69 -6.07
CA GLY A 248 15.07 10.06 -6.42
C GLY A 248 13.96 11.11 -6.38
N ASP A 249 12.70 10.73 -6.15
CA ASP A 249 11.54 11.64 -6.13
C ASP A 249 11.03 11.87 -4.70
N SER A 250 11.85 12.53 -3.89
CA SER A 250 11.54 12.83 -2.49
C SER A 250 10.30 13.70 -2.32
N HIS A 251 10.04 14.61 -3.28
CA HIS A 251 8.86 15.47 -3.24
C HIS A 251 7.57 14.66 -3.44
N TRP A 252 7.55 13.73 -4.41
CA TRP A 252 6.41 12.84 -4.62
C TRP A 252 6.18 11.90 -3.43
N LEU A 253 7.25 11.35 -2.85
CA LEU A 253 7.17 10.53 -1.65
C LEU A 253 6.60 11.32 -0.46
N ALA A 254 7.05 12.57 -0.26
CA ALA A 254 6.54 13.43 0.80
C ALA A 254 5.03 13.73 0.63
N LEU A 255 4.59 14.02 -0.59
CA LEU A 255 3.18 14.26 -0.90
C LEU A 255 2.33 13.01 -0.69
N LEU A 256 2.82 11.84 -1.09
CA LEU A 256 2.16 10.55 -0.86
C LEU A 256 1.99 10.28 0.64
N ASN A 257 3.06 10.45 1.42
CA ASN A 257 3.01 10.31 2.88
C ASN A 257 2.06 11.33 3.53
N ALA A 258 2.08 12.58 3.08
CA ALA A 258 1.17 13.61 3.57
C ALA A 258 -0.30 13.27 3.26
N THR A 259 -0.58 12.67 2.09
CA THR A 259 -1.93 12.26 1.72
C THR A 259 -2.41 11.09 2.60
N ILE A 260 -1.57 10.08 2.83
CA ILE A 260 -1.90 8.97 3.74
C ILE A 260 -2.13 9.49 5.17
N SER A 261 -1.23 10.35 5.66
CA SER A 261 -1.36 10.96 6.99
C SER A 261 -2.61 11.82 7.13
N LEU A 262 -2.97 12.57 6.09
CA LEU A 262 -4.20 13.37 6.06
C LEU A 262 -5.45 12.50 6.26
N LEU A 263 -5.55 11.37 5.54
CA LEU A 263 -6.70 10.46 5.68
C LEU A 263 -6.81 9.92 7.11
N ILE A 264 -5.68 9.53 7.72
CA ILE A 264 -5.62 8.99 9.08
C ILE A 264 -5.88 10.09 10.13
N ASP A 265 -5.28 11.29 9.97
CA ASP A 265 -5.48 12.41 10.90
C ASP A 265 -6.90 12.96 10.85
N ALA A 266 -7.51 12.99 9.66
CA ALA A 266 -8.92 13.35 9.51
C ALA A 266 -9.84 12.38 10.28
N GLU A 267 -9.58 11.06 10.23
CA GLU A 267 -10.30 10.10 11.06
C GLU A 267 -10.06 10.36 12.55
N TYR A 268 -8.80 10.58 12.96
CA TYR A 268 -8.44 10.84 14.35
C TYR A 268 -9.15 12.05 14.92
N ARG A 269 -9.32 13.11 14.12
CA ARG A 269 -10.01 14.36 14.49
C ARG A 269 -11.52 14.34 14.24
N GLY A 270 -12.07 13.23 13.74
CA GLY A 270 -13.49 13.11 13.44
C GLY A 270 -13.96 13.94 12.24
N ILE A 271 -13.04 14.33 11.35
CA ILE A 271 -13.35 14.98 10.08
C ILE A 271 -13.78 13.91 9.07
N SER A 272 -14.90 14.11 8.41
CA SER A 272 -15.43 13.18 7.39
C SER A 272 -15.94 13.95 6.17
N SER A 273 -16.19 13.23 5.07
CA SER A 273 -16.82 13.82 3.88
C SER A 273 -18.17 14.48 4.19
N ASN A 274 -18.92 13.94 5.15
CA ASN A 274 -20.27 14.38 5.50
C ASN A 274 -20.32 15.60 6.41
N ASN A 275 -19.30 15.84 7.26
CA ASN A 275 -19.28 16.93 8.22
C ASN A 275 -18.27 18.05 7.89
N LEU A 276 -17.58 17.93 6.76
CA LEU A 276 -16.47 18.80 6.34
C LEU A 276 -16.80 20.29 6.44
N GLU A 277 -17.93 20.72 5.89
CA GLU A 277 -18.32 22.14 5.87
C GLU A 277 -18.63 22.69 7.28
N VAL A 278 -19.19 21.85 8.16
CA VAL A 278 -19.48 22.24 9.55
C VAL A 278 -18.18 22.39 10.34
N ILE A 279 -17.31 21.37 10.25
CA ILE A 279 -16.04 21.35 11.00
C ILE A 279 -15.10 22.46 10.53
N LYS A 280 -15.06 22.76 9.23
CA LYS A 280 -14.27 23.84 8.64
C LYS A 280 -14.64 25.23 9.20
N GLY A 281 -15.91 25.43 9.57
CA GLY A 281 -16.39 26.65 10.23
C GLY A 281 -16.00 26.76 11.70
N GLY A 282 -15.44 25.72 12.30
CA GLY A 282 -15.00 25.68 13.70
C GLY A 282 -13.72 26.47 13.97
N ASN A 283 -13.36 26.54 15.26
CA ASN A 283 -12.20 27.32 15.73
C ASN A 283 -10.96 26.46 16.08
N ASP A 284 -10.98 25.15 15.83
CA ASP A 284 -9.83 24.29 16.09
C ASP A 284 -8.67 24.67 15.13
N PRO A 285 -7.51 25.14 15.65
CA PRO A 285 -6.41 25.60 14.80
C PRO A 285 -5.83 24.50 13.91
N GLU A 286 -5.77 23.27 14.41
CA GLU A 286 -5.21 22.13 13.68
C GLU A 286 -6.13 21.72 12.52
N VAL A 287 -7.44 21.68 12.79
CA VAL A 287 -8.44 21.40 11.75
C VAL A 287 -8.42 22.48 10.67
N ARG A 288 -8.36 23.75 11.08
CA ARG A 288 -8.28 24.89 10.15
C ARG A 288 -7.03 24.83 9.28
N TYR A 289 -5.89 24.45 9.86
CA TYR A 289 -4.64 24.25 9.13
C TYR A 289 -4.76 23.07 8.16
N LEU A 290 -5.24 21.90 8.64
CA LEU A 290 -5.39 20.67 7.86
C LEU A 290 -6.30 20.84 6.63
N LEU A 291 -7.36 21.63 6.77
CA LEU A 291 -8.32 21.94 5.71
C LEU A 291 -7.97 23.19 4.89
N GLY A 292 -6.81 23.80 5.13
CA GLY A 292 -6.32 24.95 4.38
C GLY A 292 -7.14 26.24 4.60
N VAL A 293 -7.89 26.34 5.69
CA VAL A 293 -8.52 27.59 6.14
C VAL A 293 -7.46 28.53 6.71
N THR A 294 -6.49 27.97 7.45
CA THR A 294 -5.25 28.65 7.81
C THR A 294 -4.19 28.26 6.80
N PRO A 295 -3.57 29.23 6.09
CA PRO A 295 -2.57 28.94 5.05
C PRO A 295 -1.31 28.25 5.59
N GLY A 296 -0.59 27.53 4.70
CA GLY A 296 0.75 26.99 4.94
C GLY A 296 0.90 25.50 4.70
N ILE A 297 -0.15 24.69 4.82
CA ILE A 297 -0.07 23.24 4.62
C ILE A 297 0.30 22.87 3.17
N GLY A 298 -0.17 23.65 2.20
CA GLY A 298 0.08 23.39 0.78
C GLY A 298 1.52 23.65 0.39
N ILE A 299 2.15 24.68 0.95
CA ILE A 299 3.52 25.08 0.64
C ILE A 299 4.51 23.92 0.90
N ALA A 300 4.34 23.23 2.02
CA ALA A 300 5.22 22.13 2.43
C ALA A 300 5.25 20.95 1.44
N VAL A 301 4.16 20.74 0.71
CA VAL A 301 4.00 19.64 -0.26
C VAL A 301 3.87 20.12 -1.72
N GLY A 302 4.15 21.41 -2.00
CA GLY A 302 4.11 21.98 -3.35
C GLY A 302 2.73 22.07 -3.98
N LEU A 303 1.68 22.16 -3.15
CA LEU A 303 0.28 22.28 -3.54
C LEU A 303 -0.31 23.60 -3.02
N ASP A 304 -1.55 23.90 -3.42
CA ASP A 304 -2.33 24.95 -2.77
C ASP A 304 -2.86 24.49 -1.40
N ASP A 305 -3.19 25.43 -0.52
CA ASP A 305 -3.58 25.12 0.86
C ASP A 305 -4.87 24.28 0.98
N ARG A 306 -5.73 24.30 -0.02
CA ARG A 306 -7.02 23.56 0.02
C ARG A 306 -6.91 22.10 -0.46
N TRP A 307 -5.73 21.59 -0.68
CA TRP A 307 -5.55 20.21 -1.15
C TRP A 307 -6.17 19.19 -0.17
N GLY A 308 -6.00 19.40 1.14
CA GLY A 308 -6.54 18.51 2.17
C GLY A 308 -8.08 18.47 2.17
N GLU A 309 -8.72 19.65 2.06
CA GLU A 309 -10.18 19.74 1.91
C GLU A 309 -10.68 18.94 0.70
N ARG A 310 -10.00 19.09 -0.45
CA ARG A 310 -10.37 18.38 -1.68
C ARG A 310 -10.24 16.86 -1.53
N VAL A 311 -9.19 16.38 -0.89
CA VAL A 311 -8.98 14.96 -0.63
C VAL A 311 -10.13 14.40 0.21
N ILE A 312 -10.41 15.01 1.37
CA ILE A 312 -11.48 14.52 2.26
C ILE A 312 -12.86 14.60 1.59
N LYS A 313 -13.11 15.64 0.81
CA LYS A 313 -14.36 15.75 0.04
C LYS A 313 -14.49 14.66 -1.02
N ALA A 314 -13.37 14.24 -1.62
CA ALA A 314 -13.36 13.28 -2.73
C ALA A 314 -13.52 11.84 -2.26
N VAL A 315 -12.81 11.42 -1.22
CA VAL A 315 -12.73 10.02 -0.79
C VAL A 315 -13.19 9.77 0.65
N GLY A 316 -13.31 10.83 1.46
CA GLY A 316 -13.54 10.74 2.90
C GLY A 316 -12.24 10.60 3.69
N ASN A 317 -12.35 10.28 4.97
CA ASN A 317 -11.24 9.93 5.84
C ASN A 317 -10.91 8.42 5.73
N TYR A 318 -9.84 7.96 6.40
CA TYR A 318 -9.42 6.56 6.32
C TYR A 318 -10.52 5.57 6.75
N ARG A 319 -11.31 5.91 7.77
CA ARG A 319 -12.44 5.06 8.22
C ARG A 319 -13.49 4.92 7.12
N GLU A 320 -13.83 6.00 6.42
CA GLU A 320 -14.82 5.97 5.34
C GLU A 320 -14.34 5.13 4.17
N VAL A 321 -13.06 5.27 3.79
CA VAL A 321 -12.41 4.46 2.77
C VAL A 321 -12.41 2.99 3.18
N PHE A 322 -11.88 2.66 4.35
CA PHE A 322 -11.83 1.26 4.82
C PHE A 322 -13.21 0.62 4.92
N LYS A 323 -14.19 1.35 5.47
CA LYS A 323 -15.56 0.85 5.64
C LYS A 323 -16.19 0.47 4.30
N ARG A 324 -15.99 1.30 3.28
CA ARG A 324 -16.52 1.10 1.93
C ARG A 324 -15.85 -0.06 1.21
N ASP A 325 -14.51 -0.16 1.30
CA ASP A 325 -13.73 -1.04 0.43
C ASP A 325 -13.47 -2.44 1.05
N LEU A 326 -13.33 -2.50 2.36
CA LEU A 326 -12.94 -3.70 3.10
C LEU A 326 -13.91 -4.03 4.23
N GLY A 327 -14.55 -3.02 4.80
CA GLY A 327 -15.32 -3.13 6.04
C GLY A 327 -16.79 -3.48 5.85
N THR A 328 -17.63 -2.92 6.72
CA THR A 328 -19.04 -3.30 6.83
C THR A 328 -19.91 -2.95 5.64
N ASP A 329 -19.47 -2.07 4.75
CA ASP A 329 -20.20 -1.71 3.54
C ASP A 329 -19.70 -2.50 2.32
N SER A 330 -18.67 -3.37 2.51
CA SER A 330 -18.12 -4.29 1.53
C SER A 330 -18.61 -5.72 1.79
N ALA A 331 -18.73 -6.52 0.74
CA ALA A 331 -18.99 -7.96 0.86
C ALA A 331 -17.92 -8.70 1.68
N LEU A 332 -16.71 -8.16 1.78
CA LEU A 332 -15.61 -8.75 2.55
C LEU A 332 -15.86 -8.67 4.07
N ALA A 333 -16.53 -7.63 4.53
CA ALA A 333 -16.88 -7.40 5.95
C ALA A 333 -15.69 -7.63 6.92
N ILE A 334 -14.51 -7.13 6.55
CA ILE A 334 -13.27 -7.26 7.34
C ILE A 334 -13.35 -6.27 8.53
N PRO A 335 -13.11 -6.74 9.77
CA PRO A 335 -13.00 -5.83 10.92
C PRO A 335 -11.71 -4.98 10.78
N ARG A 336 -11.72 -3.79 11.38
CA ARG A 336 -10.57 -2.87 11.34
C ARG A 336 -9.27 -3.50 11.87
N GLY A 337 -9.33 -4.24 12.97
CA GLY A 337 -8.18 -4.96 13.51
C GLY A 337 -6.93 -4.09 13.62
N LEU A 338 -5.83 -4.53 12.99
CA LEU A 338 -4.58 -3.77 12.93
C LEU A 338 -4.70 -2.42 12.19
N ASN A 339 -5.69 -2.27 11.34
CA ASN A 339 -5.98 -1.03 10.61
C ASN A 339 -6.82 -0.03 11.42
N GLU A 340 -7.03 -0.25 12.72
CA GLU A 340 -7.63 0.74 13.60
C GLU A 340 -6.57 1.78 13.99
N LEU A 341 -7.02 2.95 14.46
CA LEU A 341 -6.14 3.98 14.96
C LEU A 341 -5.34 3.48 16.19
N TRP A 342 -4.12 3.97 16.34
CA TRP A 342 -3.21 3.64 17.46
C TRP A 342 -3.86 3.81 18.85
N ASN A 343 -4.69 4.83 19.04
CA ASN A 343 -5.41 5.09 20.30
C ASN A 343 -6.65 4.20 20.52
N ARG A 344 -6.95 3.31 19.56
CA ARG A 344 -8.02 2.31 19.62
C ARG A 344 -7.48 0.88 19.48
N GLY A 345 -6.17 0.71 19.65
CA GLY A 345 -5.52 -0.61 19.63
C GLY A 345 -5.02 -1.08 18.27
N GLY A 346 -5.09 -0.25 17.22
CA GLY A 346 -4.51 -0.53 15.91
C GLY A 346 -3.10 0.06 15.73
N LEU A 347 -2.62 0.06 14.50
CA LEU A 347 -1.28 0.49 14.12
C LEU A 347 -1.27 1.79 13.30
N LEU A 348 -2.43 2.30 12.90
CA LEU A 348 -2.48 3.53 12.11
C LEU A 348 -2.20 4.75 12.97
N TYR A 349 -1.14 5.45 12.60
CA TYR A 349 -0.71 6.70 13.23
C TYR A 349 -0.43 7.74 12.14
N PRO A 350 -1.04 8.96 12.21
CA PRO A 350 -0.75 10.01 11.25
C PRO A 350 0.63 10.61 11.54
N ALA A 351 1.54 10.58 10.57
CA ALA A 351 2.76 11.35 10.66
C ALA A 351 2.44 12.85 10.63
N PRO A 352 3.16 13.71 11.38
CA PRO A 352 2.96 15.14 11.34
C PRO A 352 3.13 15.70 9.92
N ILE A 353 2.16 16.51 9.44
CA ILE A 353 2.22 17.12 8.10
C ILE A 353 2.91 18.50 8.17
N ARG A 354 3.07 19.09 9.36
CA ARG A 354 3.75 20.38 9.60
C ARG A 354 5.01 20.22 10.44
#